data_fa8cd5064ca158c23eb906128a7200c7
#
_entry.id   fa8cd5064ca158c23eb906128a7200c7
#
_cell.length_a   1.000
_cell.length_b   1.000
_cell.length_c   1.000
_cell.angle_alpha   90.00
_cell.angle_beta   90.00
_cell.angle_gamma   90.00
#
_symmetry.space_group_name_H-M   'P 1'
#
loop_
_entity.id
_entity.type
_entity.pdbx_description
1 polymer ?
#
loop_
_entity_poly.entity_id
_entity_poly.type
_entity_poly.pdbx_seq_one_letter_code
_entity_poly.pdbx_strand_id
1 'polypeptide(L)'
;MLLEHLLYLNYILCDLLDIMEKEILFEPLPSEKVELAPSIPTDRKERTWVGVAIIRLLSLAIVGGALYYSFEGLVGLFVFFILIVPVEKLFPRHKGQKVRRPLYKLDVSYALSSPLLNLVALIAAAIVAIISFAWIPGLLIRPLVAEIPAQWMPFVGFLIFDMIGYWTHRFYHEIPVLWKFHAVHHSTEHLDWVSGFRAHPFDGTLIAPAFIFLIAAGFSPEITGAFAIFQIVLGLLLHANVKFRFRWLHPFLGTPEMHHWHHSNEPDAVWTNYGAALPLWDQVFGTYYMPKDKRPSVYGIDEHIEPNMIDQLMYPLGQIGNPFNILRHPFRSIGVGVRFYWSIMKQMKWVIFRPRGMKPPM
;
A
#
# COMPACT_ATOMS: atom_id res chain seq x y z
N MET A 1 40.63 14.45 25.31
CA MET A 1 39.29 13.85 25.40
C MET A 1 38.23 14.55 24.57
N LEU A 2 37.84 15.84 24.85
CA LEU A 2 36.79 16.50 24.05
C LEU A 2 37.22 16.75 22.59
N LEU A 3 38.46 17.09 22.37
CA LEU A 3 39.04 17.33 21.02
C LEU A 3 39.17 16.03 20.23
N GLU A 4 39.49 14.92 20.86
CA GLU A 4 39.57 13.59 20.24
C GLU A 4 38.17 13.09 19.85
N HIS A 5 37.14 13.34 20.65
CA HIS A 5 35.77 13.01 20.31
C HIS A 5 35.23 13.85 19.15
N LEU A 6 35.60 15.13 19.09
CA LEU A 6 35.24 16.02 17.96
C LEU A 6 35.95 15.63 16.67
N LEU A 7 37.23 15.21 16.74
CA LEU A 7 37.97 14.69 15.57
C LEU A 7 37.38 13.35 15.09
N TYR A 8 36.99 12.49 16.00
CA TYR A 8 36.36 11.21 15.69
C TYR A 8 34.96 11.39 15.07
N LEU A 9 34.15 12.34 15.58
CA LEU A 9 32.88 12.74 14.99
C LEU A 9 33.06 13.36 13.60
N ASN A 10 34.07 14.18 13.41
CA ASN A 10 34.38 14.76 12.10
C ASN A 10 34.84 13.69 11.08
N TYR A 11 35.59 12.69 11.53
CA TYR A 11 36.00 11.56 10.71
C TYR A 11 34.79 10.72 10.26
N ILE A 12 33.88 10.39 11.21
CA ILE A 12 32.62 9.68 10.90
C ILE A 12 31.74 10.52 9.96
N LEU A 13 31.69 11.84 10.13
CA LEU A 13 30.89 12.73 9.27
C LEU A 13 31.48 12.80 7.86
N CYS A 14 32.81 12.83 7.72
CA CYS A 14 33.50 12.79 6.42
C CYS A 14 33.31 11.45 5.72
N ASP A 15 33.42 10.32 6.45
CA ASP A 15 33.12 9.00 5.88
C ASP A 15 31.65 8.85 5.47
N LEU A 16 30.72 9.38 6.25
CA LEU A 16 29.30 9.41 5.91
C LEU A 16 29.02 10.29 4.68
N LEU A 17 29.67 11.44 4.58
CA LEU A 17 29.57 12.33 3.41
C LEU A 17 30.19 11.70 2.17
N ASP A 18 31.32 11.02 2.29
CA ASP A 18 31.99 10.28 1.19
C ASP A 18 31.16 9.09 0.71
N ILE A 19 30.51 8.38 1.66
CA ILE A 19 29.57 7.29 1.35
C ILE A 19 28.31 7.87 0.67
N MET A 20 27.78 8.98 1.17
CA MET A 20 26.64 9.66 0.55
C MET A 20 26.99 10.19 -0.84
N GLU A 21 28.20 10.75 -1.03
CA GLU A 21 28.65 11.25 -2.33
C GLU A 21 28.88 10.09 -3.34
N LYS A 22 29.44 8.97 -2.92
CA LYS A 22 29.61 7.78 -3.75
C LYS A 22 28.31 7.03 -4.07
N GLU A 23 27.32 7.07 -3.16
CA GLU A 23 26.01 6.44 -3.41
C GLU A 23 25.02 7.38 -4.12
N ILE A 24 25.17 8.69 -4.01
CA ILE A 24 24.36 9.71 -4.70
C ILE A 24 24.87 9.99 -6.12
N LEU A 25 26.18 9.88 -6.37
CA LEU A 25 26.81 10.12 -7.66
C LEU A 25 26.99 8.83 -8.45
N PHE A 26 26.08 8.60 -9.41
CA PHE A 26 26.30 8.02 -10.72
C PHE A 26 26.96 6.64 -10.85
N GLU A 27 26.19 5.58 -10.84
CA GLU A 27 26.36 4.57 -11.88
C GLU A 27 25.38 4.90 -13.04
N PRO A 28 25.88 5.16 -14.26
CA PRO A 28 25.01 5.16 -15.43
C PRO A 28 24.50 3.73 -15.58
N LEU A 29 23.18 3.53 -15.38
CA LEU A 29 22.54 2.27 -15.71
C LEU A 29 22.78 1.98 -17.19
N PRO A 30 23.07 0.72 -17.59
CA PRO A 30 22.97 0.32 -18.97
C PRO A 30 21.59 0.77 -19.48
N SER A 31 21.55 1.22 -20.73
CA SER A 31 20.29 1.63 -21.39
C SER A 31 19.44 0.39 -21.63
N GLU A 32 18.90 -0.20 -20.57
CA GLU A 32 17.87 -1.20 -20.69
C GLU A 32 16.64 -0.52 -21.26
N LYS A 33 16.33 -0.89 -22.49
CA LYS A 33 15.00 -0.69 -23.04
C LYS A 33 14.06 -1.37 -22.06
N VAL A 34 13.22 -0.60 -21.38
CA VAL A 34 12.07 -1.13 -20.65
C VAL A 34 11.23 -1.82 -21.73
N GLU A 35 11.36 -3.12 -21.85
CA GLU A 35 10.38 -3.92 -22.59
C GLU A 35 9.12 -3.83 -21.71
N LEU A 36 8.17 -3.01 -22.17
CA LEU A 36 6.82 -3.02 -21.61
C LEU A 36 6.35 -4.47 -21.69
N ALA A 37 5.80 -4.96 -20.59
CA ALA A 37 5.18 -6.28 -20.54
C ALA A 37 4.33 -6.46 -21.81
N PRO A 38 4.39 -7.62 -22.49
CA PRO A 38 3.66 -7.83 -23.70
C PRO A 38 2.19 -7.51 -23.45
N SER A 39 1.62 -6.64 -24.27
CA SER A 39 0.21 -6.26 -24.16
C SER A 39 -0.64 -7.53 -24.13
N ILE A 40 -1.27 -7.80 -22.99
CA ILE A 40 -2.15 -8.96 -22.81
C ILE A 40 -3.20 -8.93 -23.93
N PRO A 41 -3.41 -10.02 -24.69
CA PRO A 41 -4.42 -10.07 -25.72
C PRO A 41 -5.79 -9.77 -25.09
N THR A 42 -6.32 -8.62 -25.41
CA THR A 42 -7.63 -8.22 -24.90
C THR A 42 -8.68 -8.84 -25.79
N ASP A 43 -9.27 -9.92 -25.37
CA ASP A 43 -10.57 -10.38 -25.89
C ASP A 43 -11.64 -9.43 -25.31
N ARG A 44 -11.59 -8.17 -25.77
CA ARG A 44 -12.49 -7.12 -25.32
C ARG A 44 -13.85 -7.37 -25.95
N LYS A 45 -14.84 -7.75 -25.15
CA LYS A 45 -16.23 -7.47 -25.50
C LYS A 45 -16.32 -5.96 -25.73
N GLU A 46 -16.50 -5.55 -27.00
CA GLU A 46 -16.67 -4.15 -27.35
C GLU A 46 -17.86 -3.59 -26.54
N ARG A 47 -17.56 -2.62 -25.69
CA ARG A 47 -18.61 -1.95 -24.93
C ARG A 47 -19.41 -1.06 -25.86
N THR A 48 -20.72 -1.08 -25.70
CA THR A 48 -21.58 -0.14 -26.40
C THR A 48 -21.21 1.29 -26.01
N TRP A 49 -21.35 2.24 -26.96
CA TRP A 49 -21.11 3.66 -26.66
C TRP A 49 -21.93 4.17 -25.47
N VAL A 50 -23.13 3.62 -25.24
CA VAL A 50 -23.98 3.90 -24.06
C VAL A 50 -23.30 3.43 -22.79
N GLY A 51 -22.75 2.22 -22.76
CA GLY A 51 -22.01 1.72 -21.61
C GLY A 51 -20.80 2.59 -21.26
N VAL A 52 -20.05 3.03 -22.28
CA VAL A 52 -18.92 3.95 -22.08
C VAL A 52 -19.39 5.32 -21.54
N ALA A 53 -20.50 5.85 -22.05
CA ALA A 53 -21.07 7.11 -21.57
C ALA A 53 -21.51 7.02 -20.11
N ILE A 54 -22.20 5.95 -19.73
CA ILE A 54 -22.64 5.71 -18.34
C ILE A 54 -21.43 5.66 -17.40
N ILE A 55 -20.39 4.89 -17.74
CA ILE A 55 -19.17 4.78 -16.92
C ILE A 55 -18.52 6.16 -16.74
N ARG A 56 -18.41 6.96 -17.79
CA ARG A 56 -17.84 8.31 -17.70
C ARG A 56 -18.68 9.23 -16.83
N LEU A 57 -20.01 9.20 -16.97
CA LEU A 57 -20.91 10.01 -16.14
C LEU A 57 -20.81 9.62 -14.66
N LEU A 58 -20.79 8.33 -14.35
CA LEU A 58 -20.61 7.85 -12.98
C LEU A 58 -19.26 8.27 -12.39
N SER A 59 -18.18 8.14 -13.16
CA SER A 59 -16.86 8.60 -12.73
C SER A 59 -16.83 10.11 -12.46
N LEU A 60 -17.44 10.91 -13.33
CA LEU A 60 -17.54 12.35 -13.14
C LEU A 60 -18.42 12.72 -11.92
N ALA A 61 -19.48 11.96 -11.67
CA ALA A 61 -20.33 12.17 -10.49
C ALA A 61 -19.58 11.88 -9.19
N ILE A 62 -18.77 10.81 -9.15
CA ILE A 62 -17.91 10.46 -7.99
C ILE A 62 -16.88 11.58 -7.76
N VAL A 63 -16.16 11.99 -8.80
CA VAL A 63 -15.17 13.09 -8.69
C VAL A 63 -15.86 14.40 -8.25
N GLY A 64 -16.97 14.78 -8.88
CA GLY A 64 -17.71 15.98 -8.51
C GLY A 64 -18.23 15.96 -7.09
N GLY A 65 -18.74 14.82 -6.62
CA GLY A 65 -19.18 14.62 -5.23
C GLY A 65 -18.03 14.74 -4.24
N ALA A 66 -16.86 14.17 -4.55
CA ALA A 66 -15.68 14.28 -3.71
C ALA A 66 -15.18 15.73 -3.60
N LEU A 67 -15.17 16.46 -4.72
CA LEU A 67 -14.80 17.88 -4.77
C LEU A 67 -15.74 18.76 -3.93
N TYR A 68 -17.04 18.45 -3.98
CA TYR A 68 -18.05 19.14 -3.17
C TYR A 68 -17.89 18.84 -1.67
N TYR A 69 -17.57 17.57 -1.33
CA TYR A 69 -17.49 17.11 0.05
C TYR A 69 -16.25 17.63 0.81
N SER A 70 -15.09 17.72 0.15
CA SER A 70 -13.84 18.09 0.83
C SER A 70 -12.90 18.91 -0.06
N PHE A 71 -13.12 20.22 -0.06
CA PHE A 71 -12.20 21.15 -0.72
C PHE A 71 -10.81 21.17 -0.04
N GLU A 72 -10.76 21.04 1.28
CA GLU A 72 -9.50 21.04 2.06
C GLU A 72 -8.58 19.86 1.69
N GLY A 73 -9.14 18.68 1.43
CA GLY A 73 -8.39 17.53 0.94
C GLY A 73 -7.70 17.81 -0.40
N LEU A 74 -8.31 18.63 -1.26
CA LEU A 74 -7.69 19.04 -2.53
C LEU A 74 -6.51 19.99 -2.33
N VAL A 75 -6.58 20.87 -1.33
CA VAL A 75 -5.45 21.74 -0.99
C VAL A 75 -4.25 20.89 -0.57
N GLY A 76 -4.47 19.89 0.29
CA GLY A 76 -3.44 18.93 0.67
C GLY A 76 -2.83 18.19 -0.53
N LEU A 77 -3.67 17.70 -1.44
CA LEU A 77 -3.26 17.05 -2.68
C LEU A 77 -2.42 17.99 -3.57
N PHE A 78 -2.83 19.24 -3.68
CA PHE A 78 -2.12 20.27 -4.47
C PHE A 78 -0.75 20.61 -3.86
N VAL A 79 -0.67 20.75 -2.54
CA VAL A 79 0.61 20.95 -1.84
C VAL A 79 1.53 19.76 -2.09
N PHE A 80 1.02 18.53 -1.98
CA PHE A 80 1.81 17.34 -2.25
C PHE A 80 2.30 17.29 -3.70
N PHE A 81 1.45 17.66 -4.66
CA PHE A 81 1.81 17.80 -6.07
C PHE A 81 2.97 18.80 -6.28
N ILE A 82 2.89 20.00 -5.67
CA ILE A 82 3.93 21.01 -5.79
C ILE A 82 5.27 20.54 -5.21
N LEU A 83 5.25 19.74 -4.15
CA LEU A 83 6.46 19.28 -3.48
C LEU A 83 7.08 18.07 -4.21
N ILE A 84 6.29 17.10 -4.62
CA ILE A 84 6.79 15.80 -5.09
C ILE A 84 7.08 15.79 -6.59
N VAL A 85 6.22 16.38 -7.42
CA VAL A 85 6.42 16.36 -8.88
C VAL A 85 7.76 16.97 -9.34
N PRO A 86 8.25 18.10 -8.78
CA PRO A 86 9.57 18.59 -9.11
C PRO A 86 10.69 17.59 -8.76
N VAL A 87 10.58 16.88 -7.63
CA VAL A 87 11.57 15.88 -7.21
C VAL A 87 11.57 14.70 -8.17
N GLU A 88 10.41 14.16 -8.53
CA GLU A 88 10.29 13.10 -9.53
C GLU A 88 10.83 13.52 -10.91
N LYS A 89 10.63 14.77 -11.31
CA LYS A 89 11.14 15.27 -12.60
C LYS A 89 12.64 15.51 -12.61
N LEU A 90 13.19 16.02 -11.52
CA LEU A 90 14.63 16.33 -11.43
C LEU A 90 15.45 15.06 -11.18
N PHE A 91 14.88 14.11 -10.46
CA PHE A 91 15.55 12.89 -10.02
C PHE A 91 14.78 11.62 -10.38
N PRO A 92 14.31 11.45 -11.63
CA PRO A 92 13.47 10.32 -11.99
C PRO A 92 14.27 9.00 -11.97
N ARG A 93 13.66 7.96 -11.45
CA ARG A 93 14.15 6.59 -11.59
C ARG A 93 13.98 6.11 -13.04
N HIS A 94 12.77 6.21 -13.56
CA HIS A 94 12.44 5.89 -14.95
C HIS A 94 12.51 7.16 -15.79
N LYS A 95 13.68 7.45 -16.37
CA LYS A 95 13.98 8.70 -17.08
C LYS A 95 13.05 9.02 -18.25
N GLY A 96 12.47 8.00 -18.88
CA GLY A 96 11.52 8.17 -20.00
C GLY A 96 10.06 8.36 -19.58
N GLN A 97 9.75 8.20 -18.30
CA GLN A 97 8.37 8.28 -17.83
C GLN A 97 7.86 9.72 -17.86
N LYS A 98 6.86 9.95 -18.72
CA LYS A 98 6.18 11.26 -18.79
C LYS A 98 5.24 11.41 -17.59
N VAL A 99 5.00 12.66 -17.14
CA VAL A 99 3.99 12.94 -16.10
C VAL A 99 2.61 12.46 -16.56
N ARG A 100 2.26 12.74 -17.81
CA ARG A 100 1.03 12.21 -18.45
C ARG A 100 1.31 10.86 -19.11
N ARG A 101 1.68 9.88 -18.33
CA ARG A 101 1.87 8.49 -18.76
C ARG A 101 0.55 7.77 -19.04
N PRO A 102 0.54 6.56 -19.59
CA PRO A 102 -0.67 5.75 -19.69
C PRO A 102 -1.40 5.65 -18.34
N LEU A 103 -2.71 5.69 -18.37
CA LEU A 103 -3.61 5.65 -17.20
C LEU A 103 -3.44 6.78 -16.16
N TYR A 104 -2.61 7.81 -16.42
CA TYR A 104 -2.46 8.96 -15.53
C TYR A 104 -3.81 9.61 -15.15
N LYS A 105 -4.72 9.74 -16.14
CA LYS A 105 -6.07 10.30 -15.88
C LYS A 105 -6.89 9.44 -14.92
N LEU A 106 -6.71 8.13 -14.96
CA LEU A 106 -7.35 7.21 -14.04
C LEU A 106 -6.83 7.43 -12.61
N ASP A 107 -5.51 7.51 -12.43
CA ASP A 107 -4.89 7.75 -11.11
C ASP A 107 -5.28 9.11 -10.54
N VAL A 108 -5.30 10.15 -11.38
CA VAL A 108 -5.82 11.48 -10.98
C VAL A 108 -7.30 11.40 -10.58
N SER A 109 -8.11 10.60 -11.28
CA SER A 109 -9.52 10.40 -10.88
C SER A 109 -9.63 9.76 -9.50
N TYR A 110 -8.80 8.78 -9.18
CA TYR A 110 -8.70 8.21 -7.83
C TYR A 110 -8.26 9.25 -6.80
N ALA A 111 -7.20 10.01 -7.09
CA ALA A 111 -6.71 11.06 -6.20
C ALA A 111 -7.79 12.11 -5.91
N LEU A 112 -8.49 12.60 -6.93
CA LEU A 112 -9.57 13.59 -6.78
C LEU A 112 -10.81 12.99 -6.09
N SER A 113 -11.05 11.70 -6.24
CA SER A 113 -12.18 11.00 -5.60
C SER A 113 -11.86 10.52 -4.19
N SER A 114 -10.60 10.60 -3.76
CA SER A 114 -10.13 10.05 -2.48
C SER A 114 -10.94 10.51 -1.26
N PRO A 115 -11.41 11.77 -1.13
CA PRO A 115 -12.22 12.15 0.03
C PRO A 115 -13.52 11.34 0.16
N LEU A 116 -14.18 11.06 -0.96
CA LEU A 116 -15.42 10.26 -0.98
C LEU A 116 -15.11 8.76 -0.82
N LEU A 117 -14.08 8.27 -1.52
CA LEU A 117 -13.65 6.87 -1.42
C LEU A 117 -13.17 6.55 0.00
N ASN A 118 -12.49 7.48 0.67
CA ASN A 118 -12.04 7.33 2.04
C ASN A 118 -13.22 7.30 3.04
N LEU A 119 -14.33 7.97 2.77
CA LEU A 119 -15.54 7.83 3.60
C LEU A 119 -16.07 6.38 3.54
N VAL A 120 -16.13 5.79 2.34
CA VAL A 120 -16.52 4.39 2.16
C VAL A 120 -15.48 3.46 2.83
N ALA A 121 -14.20 3.76 2.65
CA ALA A 121 -13.10 3.04 3.29
C ALA A 121 -13.19 3.09 4.82
N LEU A 122 -13.55 4.22 5.41
CA LEU A 122 -13.71 4.37 6.86
C LEU A 122 -14.86 3.50 7.40
N ILE A 123 -16.00 3.47 6.70
CA ILE A 123 -17.14 2.60 7.07
C ILE A 123 -16.70 1.12 6.99
N ALA A 124 -16.05 0.72 5.89
CA ALA A 124 -15.53 -0.62 5.72
C ALA A 124 -14.48 -0.96 6.80
N ALA A 125 -13.57 -0.02 7.10
CA ALA A 125 -12.56 -0.16 8.15
C ALA A 125 -13.19 -0.36 9.53
N ALA A 126 -14.24 0.38 9.87
CA ALA A 126 -14.96 0.19 11.14
C ALA A 126 -15.58 -1.21 11.25
N ILE A 127 -16.18 -1.71 10.18
CA ILE A 127 -16.73 -3.07 10.13
C ILE A 127 -15.60 -4.09 10.29
N VAL A 128 -14.53 -3.99 9.51
CA VAL A 128 -13.37 -4.90 9.57
C VAL A 128 -12.69 -4.85 10.94
N ALA A 129 -12.56 -3.68 11.54
CA ALA A 129 -12.01 -3.53 12.89
C ALA A 129 -12.78 -4.37 13.91
N ILE A 130 -14.10 -4.34 13.86
CA ILE A 130 -14.97 -5.11 14.78
C ILE A 130 -14.86 -6.61 14.49
N ILE A 131 -15.03 -7.04 13.24
CA ILE A 131 -15.07 -8.46 12.88
C ILE A 131 -13.71 -9.14 12.89
N SER A 132 -12.60 -8.38 12.86
CA SER A 132 -11.23 -8.92 12.97
C SER A 132 -10.95 -9.50 14.36
N PHE A 133 -11.74 -9.12 15.38
CA PHE A 133 -11.51 -9.41 16.80
C PHE A 133 -10.14 -8.97 17.31
N ALA A 134 -9.42 -8.10 16.58
CA ALA A 134 -8.13 -7.57 17.00
C ALA A 134 -8.20 -6.76 18.33
N TRP A 135 -9.37 -6.28 18.68
CA TRP A 135 -9.63 -5.61 19.96
C TRP A 135 -9.53 -6.54 21.18
N ILE A 136 -9.78 -7.87 21.00
CA ILE A 136 -9.69 -8.83 22.12
C ILE A 136 -8.27 -8.91 22.68
N PRO A 137 -7.23 -9.28 21.88
CA PRO A 137 -5.86 -9.27 22.40
C PRO A 137 -5.41 -7.86 22.83
N GLY A 138 -5.92 -6.79 22.22
CA GLY A 138 -5.66 -5.42 22.66
C GLY A 138 -6.14 -5.20 24.10
N LEU A 139 -7.38 -5.58 24.42
CA LEU A 139 -7.91 -5.52 25.79
C LEU A 139 -7.09 -6.36 26.78
N LEU A 140 -6.66 -7.55 26.36
CA LEU A 140 -5.89 -8.47 27.23
C LEU A 140 -4.53 -7.90 27.62
N ILE A 141 -3.86 -7.16 26.72
CA ILE A 141 -2.54 -6.55 27.02
C ILE A 141 -2.65 -5.16 27.64
N ARG A 142 -3.84 -4.58 27.76
CA ARG A 142 -4.04 -3.22 28.27
C ARG A 142 -3.40 -2.97 29.64
N PRO A 143 -3.44 -3.91 30.62
CA PRO A 143 -2.74 -3.72 31.89
C PRO A 143 -1.22 -3.59 31.70
N LEU A 144 -0.62 -4.33 30.77
CA LEU A 144 0.80 -4.25 30.48
C LEU A 144 1.16 -2.94 29.78
N VAL A 145 0.29 -2.46 28.90
CA VAL A 145 0.46 -1.17 28.20
C VAL A 145 0.41 -0.01 29.21
N ALA A 146 -0.43 -0.11 30.23
CA ALA A 146 -0.55 0.91 31.27
C ALA A 146 0.74 1.10 32.09
N GLU A 147 1.62 0.09 32.13
CA GLU A 147 2.92 0.17 32.79
C GLU A 147 4.02 0.81 31.92
N ILE A 148 3.75 1.06 30.65
CA ILE A 148 4.72 1.68 29.74
C ILE A 148 4.85 3.17 30.08
N PRO A 149 6.08 3.67 30.38
CA PRO A 149 6.29 5.09 30.59
C PRO A 149 5.85 5.93 29.38
N ALA A 150 5.18 7.05 29.63
CA ALA A 150 4.52 7.87 28.60
C ALA A 150 5.44 8.25 27.43
N GLN A 151 6.74 8.48 27.67
CA GLN A 151 7.72 8.80 26.63
C GLN A 151 7.96 7.66 25.63
N TRP A 152 7.71 6.40 26.01
CA TRP A 152 7.88 5.25 25.14
C TRP A 152 6.59 4.83 24.41
N MET A 153 5.44 5.35 24.83
CA MET A 153 4.14 5.00 24.22
C MET A 153 4.11 5.20 22.70
N PRO A 154 4.58 6.34 22.13
CA PRO A 154 4.58 6.50 20.67
C PRO A 154 5.45 5.47 19.96
N PHE A 155 6.62 5.15 20.52
CA PHE A 155 7.54 4.19 19.91
C PHE A 155 6.98 2.76 19.95
N VAL A 156 6.51 2.30 21.11
CA VAL A 156 5.94 0.95 21.26
C VAL A 156 4.66 0.83 20.43
N GLY A 157 3.80 1.86 20.47
CA GLY A 157 2.58 1.90 19.67
C GLY A 157 2.86 1.82 18.18
N PHE A 158 3.88 2.55 17.70
CA PHE A 158 4.28 2.51 16.30
C PHE A 158 4.79 1.13 15.87
N LEU A 159 5.62 0.47 16.67
CA LEU A 159 6.11 -0.88 16.37
C LEU A 159 4.95 -1.89 16.26
N ILE A 160 3.97 -1.81 17.17
CA ILE A 160 2.80 -2.67 17.13
C ILE A 160 1.93 -2.36 15.89
N PHE A 161 1.69 -1.07 15.63
CA PHE A 161 0.92 -0.61 14.49
C PHE A 161 1.50 -1.12 13.17
N ASP A 162 2.80 -0.94 12.98
CA ASP A 162 3.50 -1.33 11.76
C ASP A 162 3.58 -2.86 11.61
N MET A 163 3.75 -3.60 12.72
CA MET A 163 3.71 -5.06 12.71
C MET A 163 2.34 -5.61 12.27
N ILE A 164 1.26 -5.07 12.84
CA ILE A 164 -0.09 -5.51 12.44
C ILE A 164 -0.37 -5.09 10.99
N GLY A 165 0.07 -3.90 10.59
CA GLY A 165 0.02 -3.43 9.20
C GLY A 165 0.73 -4.38 8.23
N TYR A 166 1.94 -4.83 8.56
CA TYR A 166 2.67 -5.85 7.81
C TYR A 166 1.83 -7.13 7.62
N TRP A 167 1.26 -7.68 8.69
CA TRP A 167 0.46 -8.91 8.61
C TRP A 167 -0.82 -8.71 7.81
N THR A 168 -1.50 -7.60 7.99
CA THR A 168 -2.71 -7.28 7.25
C THR A 168 -2.40 -7.16 5.76
N HIS A 169 -1.34 -6.44 5.40
CA HIS A 169 -0.89 -6.28 4.01
C HIS A 169 -0.52 -7.63 3.38
N ARG A 170 0.23 -8.46 4.13
CA ARG A 170 0.54 -9.83 3.70
C ARG A 170 -0.70 -10.68 3.48
N PHE A 171 -1.73 -10.57 4.31
CA PHE A 171 -3.00 -11.26 4.11
C PHE A 171 -3.71 -10.80 2.83
N TYR A 172 -3.66 -9.49 2.54
CA TYR A 172 -4.23 -8.95 1.30
C TYR A 172 -3.54 -9.50 0.05
N HIS A 173 -2.27 -9.83 0.12
CA HIS A 173 -1.57 -10.49 -0.97
C HIS A 173 -1.83 -11.98 -1.04
N GLU A 174 -1.79 -12.67 0.08
CA GLU A 174 -1.70 -14.13 0.11
C GLU A 174 -3.06 -14.84 0.27
N ILE A 175 -4.14 -14.09 0.54
CA ILE A 175 -5.50 -14.63 0.60
C ILE A 175 -6.27 -14.21 -0.65
N PRO A 176 -6.66 -15.15 -1.53
CA PRO A 176 -7.19 -14.83 -2.87
C PRO A 176 -8.36 -13.85 -2.89
N VAL A 177 -9.28 -13.92 -1.91
CA VAL A 177 -10.42 -12.99 -1.86
C VAL A 177 -10.00 -11.59 -1.45
N LEU A 178 -9.01 -11.44 -0.57
CA LEU A 178 -8.47 -10.14 -0.18
C LEU A 178 -7.60 -9.55 -1.29
N TRP A 179 -6.83 -10.40 -1.97
CA TRP A 179 -6.06 -10.00 -3.14
C TRP A 179 -6.90 -9.27 -4.19
N LYS A 180 -8.14 -9.68 -4.44
CA LYS A 180 -8.99 -9.03 -5.44
C LYS A 180 -9.22 -7.54 -5.18
N PHE A 181 -9.23 -7.11 -3.93
CA PHE A 181 -9.30 -5.69 -3.58
C PHE A 181 -7.96 -5.02 -3.81
N HIS A 182 -6.87 -5.64 -3.38
CA HIS A 182 -5.52 -5.09 -3.47
C HIS A 182 -4.91 -5.18 -4.88
N ALA A 183 -5.38 -6.09 -5.71
CA ALA A 183 -5.00 -6.21 -7.12
C ALA A 183 -5.27 -4.91 -7.91
N VAL A 184 -6.30 -4.13 -7.53
CA VAL A 184 -6.57 -2.82 -8.12
C VAL A 184 -5.38 -1.88 -7.90
N HIS A 185 -4.80 -1.88 -6.70
CA HIS A 185 -3.61 -1.11 -6.36
C HIS A 185 -2.38 -1.59 -7.16
N HIS A 186 -2.17 -2.90 -7.22
CA HIS A 186 -1.06 -3.50 -7.96
C HIS A 186 -1.23 -3.50 -9.49
N SER A 187 -2.39 -3.13 -10.01
CA SER A 187 -2.64 -3.06 -11.47
C SER A 187 -1.89 -1.92 -12.19
N THR A 188 -1.13 -1.10 -11.46
CA THR A 188 -0.36 -0.01 -12.06
C THR A 188 0.93 -0.54 -12.67
N GLU A 189 1.15 -0.22 -13.96
CA GLU A 189 2.38 -0.55 -14.70
C GLU A 189 3.42 0.58 -14.64
N HIS A 190 3.06 1.72 -14.08
CA HIS A 190 3.91 2.90 -13.99
C HIS A 190 3.78 3.51 -12.60
N LEU A 191 4.84 3.41 -11.80
CA LEU A 191 4.85 3.98 -10.46
C LEU A 191 5.27 5.44 -10.46
N ASP A 192 4.50 6.25 -9.78
CA ASP A 192 4.76 7.61 -9.34
C ASP A 192 3.86 7.93 -8.14
N TRP A 193 4.06 9.05 -7.50
CA TRP A 193 3.31 9.41 -6.30
C TRP A 193 1.79 9.37 -6.48
N VAL A 194 1.27 9.72 -7.66
CA VAL A 194 -0.19 9.74 -7.91
C VAL A 194 -0.76 8.33 -8.12
N SER A 195 0.06 7.38 -8.58
CA SER A 195 -0.37 5.98 -8.69
C SER A 195 -0.68 5.34 -7.33
N GLY A 196 -0.10 5.86 -6.25
CA GLY A 196 -0.42 5.44 -4.88
C GLY A 196 -1.88 5.66 -4.48
N PHE A 197 -2.62 6.53 -5.18
CA PHE A 197 -4.06 6.72 -4.96
C PHE A 197 -4.93 5.66 -5.65
N ARG A 198 -4.39 4.90 -6.61
CA ARG A 198 -5.14 3.81 -7.24
C ARG A 198 -5.33 2.68 -6.25
N ALA A 199 -6.43 2.69 -5.54
CA ALA A 199 -6.77 1.68 -4.54
C ALA A 199 -8.29 1.49 -4.47
N HIS A 200 -8.71 0.26 -4.26
CA HIS A 200 -10.10 0.01 -3.91
C HIS A 200 -10.39 0.54 -2.50
N PRO A 201 -11.58 1.10 -2.20
CA PRO A 201 -11.89 1.62 -0.84
C PRO A 201 -11.64 0.60 0.28
N PHE A 202 -11.78 -0.70 0.02
CA PHE A 202 -11.45 -1.75 0.98
C PHE A 202 -9.96 -1.81 1.33
N ASP A 203 -9.05 -1.27 0.52
CA ASP A 203 -7.63 -1.17 0.90
C ASP A 203 -7.43 -0.25 2.11
N GLY A 204 -8.32 0.72 2.35
CA GLY A 204 -8.33 1.50 3.58
C GLY A 204 -8.54 0.66 4.84
N THR A 205 -9.00 -0.60 4.72
CA THR A 205 -9.13 -1.51 5.85
C THR A 205 -7.83 -2.19 6.28
N LEU A 206 -6.74 -2.04 5.52
CA LEU A 206 -5.42 -2.58 5.86
C LEU A 206 -4.93 -2.13 7.25
N ILE A 207 -5.22 -0.90 7.63
CA ILE A 207 -4.83 -0.34 8.92
C ILE A 207 -5.85 -0.59 10.04
N ALA A 208 -7.07 -1.04 9.71
CA ALA A 208 -8.17 -1.15 10.67
C ALA A 208 -7.89 -2.10 11.85
N PRO A 209 -7.30 -3.30 11.66
CA PRO A 209 -6.96 -4.18 12.77
C PRO A 209 -5.92 -3.57 13.71
N ALA A 210 -4.92 -2.85 13.18
CA ALA A 210 -3.91 -2.17 13.99
C ALA A 210 -4.54 -1.03 14.80
N PHE A 211 -5.40 -0.23 14.16
CA PHE A 211 -6.09 0.88 14.81
C PHE A 211 -6.93 0.41 16.00
N ILE A 212 -7.82 -0.57 15.78
CA ILE A 212 -8.71 -1.06 16.85
C ILE A 212 -7.93 -1.77 17.95
N PHE A 213 -6.86 -2.51 17.60
CA PHE A 213 -5.99 -3.15 18.57
C PHE A 213 -5.36 -2.12 19.53
N LEU A 214 -4.76 -1.05 18.99
CA LEU A 214 -4.09 -0.03 19.80
C LEU A 214 -5.07 0.72 20.71
N ILE A 215 -6.23 1.11 20.19
CA ILE A 215 -7.27 1.77 21.01
C ILE A 215 -7.72 0.84 22.15
N ALA A 216 -7.97 -0.43 21.87
CA ALA A 216 -8.36 -1.40 22.88
C ALA A 216 -7.24 -1.64 23.91
N ALA A 217 -5.97 -1.62 23.48
CA ALA A 217 -4.80 -1.74 24.35
C ALA A 217 -4.53 -0.50 25.21
N GLY A 218 -5.23 0.63 24.98
CA GLY A 218 -5.11 1.83 25.80
C GLY A 218 -4.20 2.92 25.22
N PHE A 219 -3.77 2.81 23.98
CA PHE A 219 -3.11 3.93 23.27
C PHE A 219 -4.15 5.01 22.93
N SER A 220 -3.72 6.28 22.95
CA SER A 220 -4.64 7.37 22.67
C SER A 220 -5.09 7.40 21.21
N PRO A 221 -6.33 7.85 20.92
CA PRO A 221 -6.80 8.03 19.55
C PRO A 221 -5.92 8.98 18.73
N GLU A 222 -5.35 10.02 19.36
CA GLU A 222 -4.49 11.00 18.71
C GLU A 222 -3.19 10.37 18.21
N ILE A 223 -2.52 9.57 19.06
CA ILE A 223 -1.29 8.84 18.71
C ILE A 223 -1.59 7.83 17.60
N THR A 224 -2.67 7.06 17.76
CA THR A 224 -3.05 6.03 16.78
C THR A 224 -3.47 6.66 15.44
N GLY A 225 -4.18 7.78 15.48
CA GLY A 225 -4.55 8.56 14.29
C GLY A 225 -3.32 9.14 13.58
N ALA A 226 -2.34 9.62 14.34
CA ALA A 226 -1.09 10.12 13.76
C ALA A 226 -0.32 9.00 12.99
N PHE A 227 -0.33 7.77 13.48
CA PHE A 227 0.26 6.63 12.75
C PHE A 227 -0.48 6.33 11.45
N ALA A 228 -1.81 6.41 11.47
CA ALA A 228 -2.61 6.20 10.25
C ALA A 228 -2.31 7.28 9.19
N ILE A 229 -2.24 8.55 9.59
CA ILE A 229 -1.89 9.66 8.69
C ILE A 229 -0.46 9.46 8.15
N PHE A 230 0.50 9.13 9.03
CA PHE A 230 1.87 8.86 8.64
C PHE A 230 1.94 7.75 7.59
N GLN A 231 1.21 6.65 7.79
CA GLN A 231 1.17 5.52 6.86
C GLN A 231 0.63 5.90 5.47
N ILE A 232 -0.41 6.75 5.43
CA ILE A 232 -0.98 7.25 4.16
C ILE A 232 0.05 8.10 3.42
N VAL A 233 0.67 9.07 4.10
CA VAL A 233 1.69 9.95 3.50
C VAL A 233 2.90 9.15 3.04
N LEU A 234 3.37 8.23 3.88
CA LEU A 234 4.47 7.32 3.53
C LEU A 234 4.12 6.49 2.30
N GLY A 235 2.92 5.91 2.24
CA GLY A 235 2.46 5.13 1.09
C GLY A 235 2.60 5.89 -0.23
N LEU A 236 2.19 7.15 -0.27
CA LEU A 236 2.35 8.00 -1.47
C LEU A 236 3.82 8.26 -1.81
N LEU A 237 4.67 8.50 -0.81
CA LEU A 237 6.11 8.71 -1.02
C LEU A 237 6.81 7.45 -1.52
N LEU A 238 6.41 6.28 -1.04
CA LEU A 238 6.97 4.99 -1.46
C LEU A 238 6.70 4.67 -2.93
N HIS A 239 5.63 5.21 -3.51
CA HIS A 239 5.33 5.07 -4.95
C HIS A 239 6.13 6.03 -5.83
N ALA A 240 6.76 7.06 -5.26
CA ALA A 240 7.40 8.12 -6.03
C ALA A 240 8.46 7.59 -7.00
N ASN A 241 8.44 8.13 -8.23
CA ASN A 241 9.40 7.79 -9.28
C ASN A 241 10.74 8.51 -9.04
N VAL A 242 11.46 8.13 -7.99
CA VAL A 242 12.73 8.76 -7.61
C VAL A 242 13.91 7.79 -7.70
N LYS A 243 15.07 8.30 -8.16
CA LYS A 243 16.27 7.48 -8.37
C LYS A 243 17.07 7.16 -7.11
N PHE A 244 16.76 7.80 -5.98
CA PHE A 244 17.53 7.65 -4.74
C PHE A 244 17.51 6.21 -4.22
N ARG A 245 18.66 5.66 -3.94
CA ARG A 245 18.82 4.25 -3.50
C ARG A 245 19.19 4.15 -2.05
N PHE A 246 19.41 5.06 -1.26
CA PHE A 246 19.73 5.00 0.18
C PHE A 246 19.92 3.56 0.73
N ARG A 247 20.86 2.78 0.15
CA ARG A 247 21.04 1.33 0.42
C ARG A 247 21.23 1.03 1.91
N TRP A 248 21.88 1.90 2.62
CA TRP A 248 22.08 1.78 4.05
C TRP A 248 20.81 1.91 4.88
N LEU A 249 19.76 2.56 4.35
CA LEU A 249 18.44 2.66 4.97
C LEU A 249 17.57 1.42 4.74
N HIS A 250 17.80 0.67 3.66
CA HIS A 250 16.93 -0.45 3.27
C HIS A 250 16.68 -1.48 4.37
N PRO A 251 17.63 -1.83 5.25
CA PRO A 251 17.35 -2.75 6.35
C PRO A 251 16.50 -2.16 7.47
N PHE A 252 16.39 -0.82 7.54
CA PHE A 252 15.81 -0.12 8.69
C PHE A 252 14.52 0.61 8.38
N LEU A 253 14.41 1.18 7.16
CA LEU A 253 13.27 2.00 6.76
C LEU A 253 12.76 1.60 5.37
N GLY A 254 11.44 1.65 5.22
CA GLY A 254 10.78 1.51 3.93
C GLY A 254 11.23 2.62 2.98
N THR A 255 11.62 2.23 1.78
CA THR A 255 12.12 3.14 0.75
C THR A 255 11.31 2.97 -0.54
N PRO A 256 11.28 3.97 -1.44
CA PRO A 256 10.66 3.81 -2.74
C PRO A 256 11.18 2.59 -3.50
N GLU A 257 12.47 2.28 -3.44
CA GLU A 257 13.02 1.11 -4.12
C GLU A 257 12.50 -0.21 -3.55
N MET A 258 12.37 -0.32 -2.23
CA MET A 258 11.79 -1.51 -1.58
C MET A 258 10.33 -1.71 -2.00
N HIS A 259 9.55 -0.64 -1.99
CA HIS A 259 8.15 -0.68 -2.37
C HIS A 259 7.96 -0.90 -3.89
N HIS A 260 8.87 -0.40 -4.72
CA HIS A 260 8.89 -0.72 -6.13
C HIS A 260 9.19 -2.21 -6.38
N TRP A 261 10.02 -2.86 -5.56
CA TRP A 261 10.17 -4.32 -5.58
C TRP A 261 8.89 -5.03 -5.18
N HIS A 262 8.18 -4.49 -4.18
CA HIS A 262 6.88 -5.01 -3.76
C HIS A 262 5.83 -4.97 -4.90
N HIS A 263 5.83 -3.90 -5.70
CA HIS A 263 4.97 -3.75 -6.88
C HIS A 263 5.47 -4.48 -8.12
N SER A 264 6.66 -5.09 -8.06
CA SER A 264 7.24 -5.76 -9.23
C SER A 264 6.53 -7.07 -9.53
N ASN A 265 6.24 -7.29 -10.83
CA ASN A 265 5.73 -8.55 -11.34
C ASN A 265 6.88 -9.52 -11.75
N GLU A 266 8.11 -9.26 -11.32
CA GLU A 266 9.21 -10.19 -11.52
C GLU A 266 9.03 -11.43 -10.63
N PRO A 267 9.24 -12.68 -11.13
CA PRO A 267 8.93 -13.91 -10.38
C PRO A 267 9.58 -14.03 -9.00
N ASP A 268 10.79 -13.45 -8.82
CA ASP A 268 11.49 -13.47 -7.55
C ASP A 268 10.95 -12.44 -6.55
N ALA A 269 10.33 -11.36 -7.05
CA ALA A 269 9.82 -10.25 -6.24
C ALA A 269 8.38 -10.47 -5.77
N VAL A 270 7.61 -11.27 -6.50
CA VAL A 270 6.23 -11.59 -6.12
C VAL A 270 6.22 -12.24 -4.73
N TRP A 271 5.32 -11.81 -3.86
CA TRP A 271 5.18 -12.25 -2.46
C TRP A 271 6.29 -11.77 -1.52
N THR A 272 6.83 -10.56 -1.76
CA THR A 272 7.91 -9.98 -0.94
C THR A 272 7.60 -8.56 -0.49
N ASN A 273 8.33 -8.05 0.50
CA ASN A 273 8.38 -6.65 0.94
C ASN A 273 7.02 -6.06 1.35
N TYR A 274 6.31 -6.71 2.25
CA TYR A 274 5.00 -6.24 2.74
C TYR A 274 5.08 -5.09 3.74
N GLY A 275 6.24 -4.90 4.40
CA GLY A 275 6.46 -3.81 5.35
C GLY A 275 6.50 -2.46 4.65
N ALA A 276 5.72 -1.49 5.15
CA ALA A 276 5.74 -0.15 4.59
C ALA A 276 6.77 0.74 5.29
N ALA A 277 6.72 0.88 6.61
CA ALA A 277 7.64 1.73 7.33
C ALA A 277 8.90 0.99 7.80
N LEU A 278 8.76 -0.22 8.34
CA LEU A 278 9.88 -0.99 8.87
C LEU A 278 10.05 -2.33 8.12
N PRO A 279 11.11 -2.48 7.32
CA PRO A 279 11.51 -3.75 6.72
C PRO A 279 11.86 -4.84 7.74
N LEU A 280 11.92 -4.47 8.99
CA LEU A 280 12.15 -5.38 10.12
C LEU A 280 11.25 -6.61 10.07
N TRP A 281 9.97 -6.40 9.78
CA TRP A 281 8.98 -7.50 9.73
C TRP A 281 9.22 -8.43 8.55
N ASP A 282 9.59 -7.90 7.38
CA ASP A 282 10.00 -8.71 6.24
C ASP A 282 11.24 -9.55 6.54
N GLN A 283 12.21 -8.98 7.26
CA GLN A 283 13.42 -9.70 7.68
C GLN A 283 13.07 -10.79 8.70
N VAL A 284 12.26 -10.47 9.70
CA VAL A 284 11.85 -11.43 10.74
C VAL A 284 11.02 -12.58 10.15
N PHE A 285 10.09 -12.27 9.25
CA PHE A 285 9.17 -13.28 8.69
C PHE A 285 9.61 -13.82 7.33
N GLY A 286 10.79 -13.43 6.82
CA GLY A 286 11.44 -14.01 5.65
C GLY A 286 10.82 -13.62 4.32
N THR A 287 10.27 -12.41 4.22
CA THR A 287 9.72 -11.84 2.99
C THR A 287 10.54 -10.66 2.44
N TYR A 288 11.70 -10.38 3.03
CA TYR A 288 12.59 -9.31 2.60
C TYR A 288 13.31 -9.67 1.30
N TYR A 289 13.17 -8.83 0.26
CA TYR A 289 13.80 -9.01 -1.04
C TYR A 289 14.35 -7.68 -1.56
N MET A 290 15.67 -7.50 -1.51
CA MET A 290 16.37 -6.29 -1.97
C MET A 290 17.68 -6.69 -2.66
N PRO A 291 17.65 -7.16 -3.92
CA PRO A 291 18.85 -7.56 -4.65
C PRO A 291 19.77 -6.36 -4.88
N LYS A 292 21.09 -6.59 -4.75
CA LYS A 292 22.10 -5.52 -4.86
C LYS A 292 22.35 -5.08 -6.30
N ASP A 293 22.24 -6.01 -7.25
CA ASP A 293 22.75 -5.83 -8.61
C ASP A 293 21.68 -5.41 -9.62
N LYS A 294 20.41 -5.46 -9.23
CA LYS A 294 19.29 -5.08 -10.09
C LYS A 294 18.29 -4.18 -9.39
N ARG A 295 17.41 -3.61 -10.16
CA ARG A 295 16.25 -2.80 -9.71
C ARG A 295 15.00 -3.33 -10.40
N PRO A 296 13.81 -3.22 -9.78
CA PRO A 296 12.58 -3.68 -10.42
C PRO A 296 12.31 -2.87 -11.69
N SER A 297 11.92 -3.56 -12.75
CA SER A 297 11.68 -2.96 -14.08
C SER A 297 10.29 -3.27 -14.63
N VAL A 298 9.65 -4.33 -14.15
CA VAL A 298 8.32 -4.77 -14.58
C VAL A 298 7.35 -4.63 -13.43
N TYR A 299 6.28 -3.87 -13.65
CA TYR A 299 5.21 -3.63 -12.68
C TYR A 299 3.88 -4.09 -13.23
N GLY A 300 2.86 -4.12 -12.39
CA GLY A 300 1.54 -4.58 -12.74
C GLY A 300 1.28 -6.00 -12.30
N ILE A 301 0.21 -6.57 -12.80
CA ILE A 301 -0.25 -7.93 -12.50
C ILE A 301 -0.64 -8.65 -13.79
N ASP A 302 -0.60 -9.98 -13.78
CA ASP A 302 -0.99 -10.78 -14.95
C ASP A 302 -2.51 -10.80 -15.17
N GLU A 303 -3.29 -10.49 -14.14
CA GLU A 303 -4.74 -10.43 -14.23
C GLU A 303 -5.18 -9.17 -14.98
N HIS A 304 -6.13 -9.33 -15.92
CA HIS A 304 -6.70 -8.18 -16.63
C HIS A 304 -7.71 -7.46 -15.74
N ILE A 305 -7.45 -6.18 -15.47
CA ILE A 305 -8.40 -5.27 -14.83
C ILE A 305 -8.68 -4.12 -15.78
N GLU A 306 -9.96 -3.86 -16.06
CA GLU A 306 -10.35 -2.78 -16.98
C GLU A 306 -9.81 -1.42 -16.54
N PRO A 307 -9.25 -0.62 -17.48
CA PRO A 307 -8.58 0.63 -17.15
C PRO A 307 -9.55 1.81 -16.93
N ASN A 308 -10.56 1.61 -16.12
CA ASN A 308 -11.47 2.67 -15.68
C ASN A 308 -11.91 2.46 -14.23
N MET A 309 -12.20 3.54 -13.55
CA MET A 309 -12.44 3.55 -12.11
C MET A 309 -13.65 2.70 -11.69
N ILE A 310 -14.76 2.74 -12.43
CA ILE A 310 -15.97 2.00 -12.06
C ILE A 310 -15.75 0.49 -12.15
N ASP A 311 -15.12 0.02 -13.22
CA ASP A 311 -14.83 -1.41 -13.35
C ASP A 311 -13.82 -1.88 -12.31
N GLN A 312 -12.83 -1.05 -11.98
CA GLN A 312 -11.88 -1.36 -10.92
C GLN A 312 -12.56 -1.44 -9.55
N LEU A 313 -13.50 -0.54 -9.25
CA LEU A 313 -14.30 -0.60 -8.03
C LEU A 313 -15.25 -1.83 -8.01
N MET A 314 -15.69 -2.28 -9.18
CA MET A 314 -16.57 -3.45 -9.30
C MET A 314 -15.81 -4.78 -9.42
N TYR A 315 -14.51 -4.74 -9.74
CA TYR A 315 -13.68 -5.92 -10.00
C TYR A 315 -13.72 -6.97 -8.87
N PRO A 316 -13.54 -6.61 -7.58
CA PRO A 316 -13.62 -7.60 -6.51
C PRO A 316 -15.03 -8.17 -6.35
N LEU A 317 -16.06 -7.36 -6.62
CA LEU A 317 -17.46 -7.71 -6.39
C LEU A 317 -17.98 -8.73 -7.42
N GLY A 318 -17.43 -8.74 -8.63
CA GLY A 318 -17.81 -9.67 -9.70
C GLY A 318 -17.64 -11.15 -9.30
N GLN A 319 -16.77 -11.45 -8.32
CA GLN A 319 -16.52 -12.80 -7.84
C GLN A 319 -17.28 -13.16 -6.54
N ILE A 320 -17.79 -12.18 -5.82
CA ILE A 320 -18.54 -12.39 -4.57
C ILE A 320 -20.00 -12.80 -4.87
N GLY A 321 -20.46 -12.61 -6.11
CA GLY A 321 -21.82 -12.88 -6.53
C GLY A 321 -22.80 -11.73 -6.26
N ASN A 322 -24.08 -11.95 -6.59
CA ASN A 322 -25.09 -10.91 -6.46
C ASN A 322 -25.40 -10.57 -4.99
N PRO A 323 -25.06 -9.36 -4.48
CA PRO A 323 -25.30 -8.97 -3.10
C PRO A 323 -26.79 -8.94 -2.72
N PHE A 324 -27.71 -8.76 -3.70
CA PHE A 324 -29.15 -8.78 -3.47
C PHE A 324 -29.68 -10.17 -3.05
N ASN A 325 -28.91 -11.24 -3.23
CA ASN A 325 -29.25 -12.55 -2.70
C ASN A 325 -29.33 -12.56 -1.17
N ILE A 326 -28.62 -11.67 -0.49
CA ILE A 326 -28.69 -11.49 0.96
C ILE A 326 -30.11 -11.11 1.38
N LEU A 327 -30.74 -10.19 0.66
CA LEU A 327 -32.08 -9.72 0.95
C LEU A 327 -33.15 -10.79 0.64
N ARG A 328 -32.91 -11.61 -0.39
CA ARG A 328 -33.85 -12.69 -0.78
C ARG A 328 -33.80 -13.94 0.12
N HIS A 329 -32.62 -14.23 0.67
CA HIS A 329 -32.35 -15.44 1.45
C HIS A 329 -31.48 -15.15 2.69
N PRO A 330 -31.95 -14.36 3.68
CA PRO A 330 -31.11 -13.85 4.76
C PRO A 330 -30.45 -14.95 5.60
N PHE A 331 -31.21 -15.98 6.01
CA PHE A 331 -30.64 -17.06 6.83
C PHE A 331 -29.62 -17.91 6.08
N ARG A 332 -29.84 -18.19 4.80
CA ARG A 332 -28.87 -18.90 3.95
C ARG A 332 -27.59 -18.03 3.79
N SER A 333 -27.75 -16.73 3.63
CA SER A 333 -26.65 -15.78 3.48
C SER A 333 -25.82 -15.66 4.74
N ILE A 334 -26.42 -15.69 5.94
CA ILE A 334 -25.69 -15.75 7.21
C ILE A 334 -24.83 -17.01 7.27
N GLY A 335 -25.38 -18.19 6.94
CA GLY A 335 -24.62 -19.44 6.91
C GLY A 335 -23.46 -19.42 5.90
N VAL A 336 -23.64 -18.77 4.74
CA VAL A 336 -22.57 -18.55 3.75
C VAL A 336 -21.51 -17.60 4.33
N GLY A 337 -21.91 -16.49 4.92
CA GLY A 337 -21.02 -15.53 5.54
C GLY A 337 -20.16 -16.13 6.65
N VAL A 338 -20.75 -16.94 7.52
CA VAL A 338 -20.00 -17.65 8.58
C VAL A 338 -18.97 -18.63 8.00
N ARG A 339 -19.34 -19.42 6.99
CA ARG A 339 -18.40 -20.34 6.34
C ARG A 339 -17.28 -19.58 5.63
N PHE A 340 -17.60 -18.45 4.97
CA PHE A 340 -16.64 -17.58 4.32
C PHE A 340 -15.65 -17.00 5.34
N TYR A 341 -16.14 -16.47 6.46
CA TYR A 341 -15.30 -15.96 7.55
C TYR A 341 -14.33 -17.04 8.07
N TRP A 342 -14.82 -18.25 8.37
CA TRP A 342 -13.98 -19.36 8.80
C TRP A 342 -12.96 -19.80 7.74
N SER A 343 -13.31 -19.71 6.46
CA SER A 343 -12.36 -19.96 5.37
C SER A 343 -11.21 -18.95 5.38
N ILE A 344 -11.50 -17.66 5.55
CA ILE A 344 -10.46 -16.62 5.69
C ILE A 344 -9.59 -16.90 6.91
N MET A 345 -10.17 -17.20 8.06
CA MET A 345 -9.42 -17.49 9.29
C MET A 345 -8.49 -18.69 9.14
N LYS A 346 -8.91 -19.75 8.43
CA LYS A 346 -8.05 -20.89 8.11
C LYS A 346 -6.89 -20.50 7.20
N GLN A 347 -7.14 -19.67 6.19
CA GLN A 347 -6.11 -19.17 5.29
C GLN A 347 -5.12 -18.25 6.03
N MET A 348 -5.59 -17.34 6.89
CA MET A 348 -4.73 -16.53 7.75
C MET A 348 -3.81 -17.39 8.61
N LYS A 349 -4.36 -18.44 9.27
CA LYS A 349 -3.56 -19.38 10.05
C LYS A 349 -2.49 -20.03 9.18
N TRP A 350 -2.82 -20.45 7.96
CA TRP A 350 -1.86 -21.06 7.04
C TRP A 350 -0.76 -20.07 6.66
N VAL A 351 -1.09 -18.81 6.32
CA VAL A 351 -0.12 -17.75 6.00
C VAL A 351 0.85 -17.48 7.16
N ILE A 352 0.35 -17.47 8.41
CA ILE A 352 1.17 -17.22 9.60
C ILE A 352 2.15 -18.37 9.87
N PHE A 353 1.70 -19.61 9.76
CA PHE A 353 2.46 -20.78 10.20
C PHE A 353 3.15 -21.55 9.06
N ARG A 354 3.08 -21.07 7.82
CA ARG A 354 3.78 -21.74 6.72
C ARG A 354 5.31 -21.67 6.89
N PRO A 355 6.05 -22.68 6.42
CA PRO A 355 7.51 -22.66 6.44
C PRO A 355 8.09 -21.48 5.66
N ARG A 356 9.20 -20.92 6.16
CA ARG A 356 9.94 -19.87 5.47
C ARG A 356 10.37 -20.33 4.07
N GLY A 357 10.25 -19.43 3.09
CA GLY A 357 10.60 -19.71 1.68
C GLY A 357 9.57 -20.48 0.88
N MET A 358 8.50 -20.96 1.50
CA MET A 358 7.38 -21.54 0.76
C MET A 358 6.50 -20.43 0.20
N LYS A 359 6.36 -20.37 -1.14
CA LYS A 359 5.43 -19.43 -1.79
C LYS A 359 3.98 -19.87 -1.57
N PRO A 360 3.01 -18.93 -1.56
CA PRO A 360 1.58 -19.27 -1.56
C PRO A 360 1.24 -20.18 -2.74
N PRO A 361 0.27 -21.08 -2.60
CA PRO A 361 -0.30 -21.79 -3.75
C PRO A 361 -0.97 -20.75 -4.67
N MET A 362 -0.57 -20.74 -5.93
CA MET A 362 -1.18 -19.89 -6.96
C MET A 362 -2.63 -20.32 -7.24
#